data_03ef3bab82c71d299afc08a14b43a8db
#
_entry.id   03ef3bab82c71d299afc08a14b43a8db
#
_cell.length_a   1.000
_cell.length_b   1.000
_cell.length_c   1.000
_cell.angle_alpha   90.00
_cell.angle_beta   90.00
_cell.angle_gamma   90.00
#
_symmetry.space_group_name_H-M   'P 1'
#
loop_
_entity.id
_entity.type
_entity.pdbx_description
1 polymer ?
#
loop_
_entity_poly.entity_id
_entity_poly.type
_entity_poly.pdbx_seq_one_letter_code
_entity_poly.pdbx_strand_id
1 'polypeptide(L)'
;MNQLTDESSAYLQQHASNPIHWHPWSKGILNKAASQNKWLLISIGYSTCHWCHIMEKEIFEDRHIADKMNEYFINIKVDREEHPDVDHAYMSAAIALTGGGGWPLNIVCLPNAKPIWASTYLPRENWINAINKLHQINIKSPDIAEDYAEK
;
A
#
# COMPACT_ATOMS: atom_id res chain seq x y z
N MET A 1 9.85 3.51 11.18
CA MET A 1 10.21 4.92 10.99
C MET A 1 9.98 5.29 9.54
N ASN A 2 9.38 6.46 9.32
CA ASN A 2 9.08 6.96 7.98
C ASN A 2 10.38 7.31 7.25
N GLN A 3 10.60 6.79 6.04
CA GLN A 3 11.85 6.96 5.29
C GLN A 3 11.71 7.83 4.04
N LEU A 4 10.69 8.68 3.98
CA LEU A 4 10.42 9.51 2.80
C LEU A 4 11.07 10.89 2.83
N THR A 5 11.68 11.29 3.93
CA THR A 5 12.19 12.66 4.13
C THR A 5 13.23 13.07 3.08
N ASP A 6 14.10 12.16 2.67
CA ASP A 6 15.20 12.44 1.75
C ASP A 6 14.86 12.14 0.28
N GLU A 7 13.60 11.79 -0.01
CA GLU A 7 13.20 11.50 -1.37
C GLU A 7 13.08 12.77 -2.21
N SER A 8 13.42 12.68 -3.51
CA SER A 8 13.32 13.83 -4.41
C SER A 8 11.88 14.11 -4.86
N SER A 9 11.00 13.12 -4.81
CA SER A 9 9.60 13.28 -5.20
C SER A 9 8.85 14.19 -4.23
N ALA A 10 8.23 15.26 -4.75
CA ALA A 10 7.40 16.15 -3.96
C ALA A 10 6.22 15.40 -3.34
N TYR A 11 5.64 14.46 -4.08
CA TYR A 11 4.54 13.63 -3.58
C TYR A 11 4.97 12.80 -2.36
N LEU A 12 6.13 12.14 -2.44
CA LEU A 12 6.63 11.36 -1.32
C LEU A 12 6.94 12.23 -0.11
N GLN A 13 7.52 13.41 -0.33
CA GLN A 13 7.82 14.34 0.75
C GLN A 13 6.55 14.80 1.48
N GLN A 14 5.43 14.93 0.77
CA GLN A 14 4.15 15.27 1.39
C GLN A 14 3.73 14.25 2.44
N HIS A 15 4.12 12.99 2.27
CA HIS A 15 3.80 11.92 3.20
C HIS A 15 4.90 11.65 4.23
N ALA A 16 5.99 12.40 4.20
CA ALA A 16 7.13 12.18 5.10
C ALA A 16 6.79 12.42 6.57
N SER A 17 5.77 13.20 6.86
CA SER A 17 5.31 13.49 8.22
C SER A 17 4.22 12.55 8.72
N ASN A 18 3.75 11.62 7.90
CA ASN A 18 2.76 10.64 8.34
C ASN A 18 3.34 9.73 9.43
N PRO A 19 2.52 9.31 10.40
CA PRO A 19 2.98 8.36 11.42
C PRO A 19 3.20 6.94 10.89
N ILE A 20 2.82 6.66 9.65
CA ILE A 20 3.06 5.38 8.99
C ILE A 20 4.56 5.27 8.68
N HIS A 21 5.13 4.07 8.87
CA HIS A 21 6.53 3.79 8.52
C HIS A 21 6.64 3.55 7.01
N TRP A 22 6.43 4.59 6.22
CA TRP A 22 6.52 4.53 4.77
C TRP A 22 7.95 4.29 4.30
N HIS A 23 8.08 3.44 3.27
CA HIS A 23 9.33 3.21 2.56
C HIS A 23 9.15 3.59 1.09
N PRO A 24 10.18 4.12 0.43
CA PRO A 24 10.13 4.26 -1.02
C PRO A 24 10.25 2.89 -1.69
N TRP A 25 9.81 2.80 -2.94
CA TRP A 25 9.93 1.57 -3.71
C TRP A 25 11.40 1.27 -4.01
N SER A 26 11.85 0.06 -3.69
CA SER A 26 13.22 -0.39 -3.99
C SER A 26 13.30 -1.90 -3.93
N LYS A 27 14.30 -2.47 -4.58
CA LYS A 27 14.57 -3.91 -4.47
C LYS A 27 14.89 -4.30 -3.02
N GLY A 28 15.58 -3.41 -2.30
CA GLY A 28 15.94 -3.64 -0.91
C GLY A 28 14.73 -3.85 -0.02
N ILE A 29 13.69 -3.01 -0.17
CA ILE A 29 12.50 -3.15 0.64
C ILE A 29 11.70 -4.40 0.25
N LEU A 30 11.66 -4.74 -1.04
CA LEU A 30 10.98 -5.97 -1.49
C LEU A 30 11.69 -7.21 -0.95
N ASN A 31 13.02 -7.22 -0.96
CA ASN A 31 13.81 -8.31 -0.40
C ASN A 31 13.61 -8.43 1.11
N LYS A 32 13.51 -7.31 1.81
CA LYS A 32 13.23 -7.28 3.24
C LYS A 32 11.88 -7.91 3.56
N ALA A 33 10.84 -7.57 2.79
CA ALA A 33 9.51 -8.15 2.96
C ALA A 33 9.54 -9.67 2.77
N ALA A 34 10.23 -10.13 1.73
CA ALA A 34 10.36 -11.56 1.44
C ALA A 34 11.10 -12.28 2.57
N SER A 35 12.21 -11.72 3.05
CA SER A 35 13.03 -12.35 4.10
C SER A 35 12.32 -12.38 5.45
N GLN A 36 11.47 -11.39 5.74
CA GLN A 36 10.67 -11.32 6.97
C GLN A 36 9.33 -12.01 6.86
N ASN A 37 8.99 -12.52 5.68
CA ASN A 37 7.69 -13.14 5.39
C ASN A 37 6.54 -12.20 5.76
N LYS A 38 6.68 -10.92 5.39
CA LYS A 38 5.72 -9.88 5.75
C LYS A 38 4.98 -9.38 4.52
N TRP A 39 3.66 -9.23 4.64
CA TRP A 39 2.83 -8.71 3.55
C TRP A 39 3.16 -7.24 3.28
N LEU A 40 2.92 -6.82 2.05
CA LEU A 40 3.19 -5.45 1.59
C LEU A 40 1.87 -4.70 1.40
N LEU A 41 1.86 -3.43 1.80
CA LEU A 41 0.82 -2.49 1.38
C LEU A 41 1.50 -1.43 0.53
N ILE A 42 1.09 -1.33 -0.74
CA ILE A 42 1.68 -0.40 -1.70
C ILE A 42 0.61 0.64 -2.03
N SER A 43 0.91 1.91 -1.75
CA SER A 43 0.00 3.01 -2.02
C SER A 43 0.60 3.91 -3.09
N ILE A 44 -0.11 4.07 -4.20
CA ILE A 44 0.37 4.78 -5.39
C ILE A 44 -0.50 6.01 -5.64
N GLY A 45 0.13 7.12 -5.93
CA GLY A 45 -0.55 8.35 -6.26
C GLY A 45 0.37 9.34 -6.94
N TYR A 46 -0.01 10.62 -6.91
CA TYR A 46 0.80 11.71 -7.47
C TYR A 46 0.44 13.03 -6.79
N SER A 47 1.29 14.05 -6.99
CA SER A 47 1.20 15.29 -6.19
C SER A 47 -0.09 16.10 -6.42
N THR A 48 -0.69 16.04 -7.60
CA THR A 48 -1.92 16.78 -7.91
C THR A 48 -3.19 15.92 -7.77
N CYS A 49 -3.07 14.75 -7.19
CA CYS A 49 -4.19 13.82 -7.00
C CYS A 49 -5.07 14.29 -5.83
N HIS A 50 -6.29 14.74 -6.14
CA HIS A 50 -7.21 15.26 -5.12
C HIS A 50 -7.56 14.22 -4.04
N TRP A 51 -7.98 13.03 -4.47
CA TRP A 51 -8.39 11.98 -3.52
C TRP A 51 -7.22 11.37 -2.75
N CYS A 52 -6.00 11.47 -3.29
CA CYS A 52 -4.80 11.06 -2.54
C CYS A 52 -4.59 11.97 -1.32
N HIS A 53 -4.80 13.28 -1.49
CA HIS A 53 -4.68 14.24 -0.39
C HIS A 53 -5.79 14.05 0.64
N ILE A 54 -7.02 13.77 0.19
CA ILE A 54 -8.13 13.50 1.11
C ILE A 54 -7.83 12.25 1.94
N MET A 55 -7.36 11.19 1.29
CA MET A 55 -7.03 9.95 1.99
C MET A 55 -5.91 10.15 3.01
N GLU A 56 -4.92 10.97 2.67
CA GLU A 56 -3.85 11.31 3.63
C GLU A 56 -4.43 11.94 4.89
N LYS A 57 -5.26 12.96 4.73
CA LYS A 57 -5.83 13.71 5.86
C LYS A 57 -6.75 12.85 6.71
N GLU A 58 -7.58 12.04 6.09
CA GLU A 58 -8.59 11.24 6.79
C GLU A 58 -8.03 9.97 7.41
N ILE A 59 -7.00 9.39 6.80
CA ILE A 59 -6.53 8.04 7.12
C ILE A 59 -5.05 8.02 7.47
N PHE A 60 -4.16 8.48 6.58
CA PHE A 60 -2.72 8.30 6.75
C PHE A 60 -2.10 9.19 7.84
N GLU A 61 -2.78 10.26 8.24
CA GLU A 61 -2.34 11.09 9.37
C GLU A 61 -2.85 10.56 10.72
N ASP A 62 -3.78 9.62 10.71
CA ASP A 62 -4.37 9.03 11.92
C ASP A 62 -3.40 8.04 12.55
N ARG A 63 -2.98 8.32 13.79
CA ARG A 63 -1.99 7.49 14.49
C ARG A 63 -2.49 6.09 14.80
N HIS A 64 -3.78 5.95 15.13
CA HIS A 64 -4.36 4.64 15.44
C HIS A 64 -4.31 3.72 14.21
N ILE A 65 -4.67 4.27 13.04
CA ILE A 65 -4.61 3.52 11.79
C ILE A 65 -3.15 3.23 11.43
N ALA A 66 -2.26 4.21 11.62
CA ALA A 66 -0.84 4.05 11.34
C ALA A 66 -0.23 2.92 12.16
N ASP A 67 -0.59 2.83 13.44
CA ASP A 67 -0.07 1.76 14.31
C ASP A 67 -0.48 0.38 13.78
N LYS A 68 -1.71 0.24 13.30
CA LYS A 68 -2.17 -1.02 12.68
C LYS A 68 -1.42 -1.32 11.39
N MET A 69 -1.28 -0.34 10.51
CA MET A 69 -0.57 -0.52 9.25
C MET A 69 0.90 -0.88 9.48
N ASN A 70 1.53 -0.24 10.46
CA ASN A 70 2.93 -0.54 10.80
C ASN A 70 3.11 -1.96 11.34
N GLU A 71 2.12 -2.44 12.09
CA GLU A 71 2.14 -3.81 12.63
C GLU A 71 1.88 -4.85 11.55
N TYR A 72 0.89 -4.58 10.67
CA TYR A 72 0.39 -5.58 9.72
C TYR A 72 1.26 -5.73 8.47
N PHE A 73 1.85 -4.64 8.00
CA PHE A 73 2.47 -4.59 6.68
C PHE A 73 3.84 -3.91 6.70
N ILE A 74 4.63 -4.18 5.64
CA ILE A 74 5.65 -3.25 5.19
C ILE A 74 4.95 -2.32 4.22
N ASN A 75 4.95 -1.01 4.52
CA ASN A 75 4.19 -0.02 3.79
C ASN A 75 5.09 0.75 2.82
N ILE A 76 4.73 0.74 1.54
CA ILE A 76 5.50 1.38 0.47
C ILE A 76 4.66 2.48 -0.17
N LYS A 77 5.23 3.67 -0.30
CA LYS A 77 4.59 4.80 -0.98
C LYS A 77 5.25 5.01 -2.32
N VAL A 78 4.46 5.10 -3.40
CA VAL A 78 4.97 5.21 -4.77
C VAL A 78 4.38 6.45 -5.44
N ASP A 79 5.25 7.24 -6.06
CA ASP A 79 4.84 8.31 -6.97
C ASP A 79 4.76 7.72 -8.37
N ARG A 80 3.57 7.72 -8.98
CA ARG A 80 3.38 7.16 -10.32
C ARG A 80 4.18 7.88 -11.40
N GLU A 81 4.50 9.13 -11.18
CA GLU A 81 5.31 9.90 -12.12
C GLU A 81 6.78 9.49 -12.08
N GLU A 82 7.25 9.00 -10.93
CA GLU A 82 8.60 8.50 -10.75
C GLU A 82 8.74 7.03 -11.17
N HIS A 83 7.69 6.23 -10.94
CA HIS A 83 7.66 4.80 -11.23
C HIS A 83 6.42 4.42 -12.06
N PRO A 84 6.31 4.89 -13.31
CA PRO A 84 5.14 4.59 -14.14
C PRO A 84 5.00 3.10 -14.48
N ASP A 85 6.10 2.36 -14.51
CA ASP A 85 6.11 0.91 -14.72
C ASP A 85 5.44 0.17 -13.56
N VAL A 86 5.76 0.57 -12.33
CA VAL A 86 5.15 -0.01 -11.11
C VAL A 86 3.66 0.33 -11.09
N ASP A 87 3.31 1.58 -11.37
CA ASP A 87 1.91 2.02 -11.42
C ASP A 87 1.14 1.21 -12.46
N HIS A 88 1.67 1.07 -13.66
CA HIS A 88 1.00 0.34 -14.74
C HIS A 88 0.75 -1.12 -14.36
N ALA A 89 1.75 -1.79 -13.80
CA ALA A 89 1.64 -3.20 -13.43
C ALA A 89 0.56 -3.43 -12.36
N TYR A 90 0.57 -2.61 -11.30
CA TYR A 90 -0.42 -2.76 -10.23
C TYR A 90 -1.80 -2.23 -10.61
N MET A 91 -1.87 -1.22 -11.48
CA MET A 91 -3.17 -0.77 -12.01
C MET A 91 -3.83 -1.88 -12.82
N SER A 92 -3.08 -2.58 -13.66
CA SER A 92 -3.59 -3.72 -14.41
C SER A 92 -4.10 -4.82 -13.47
N ALA A 93 -3.35 -5.09 -12.40
CA ALA A 93 -3.77 -6.07 -11.39
C ALA A 93 -5.04 -5.63 -10.67
N ALA A 94 -5.16 -4.35 -10.33
CA ALA A 94 -6.34 -3.81 -9.66
C ALA A 94 -7.59 -3.95 -10.54
N ILE A 95 -7.47 -3.65 -11.82
CA ILE A 95 -8.57 -3.81 -12.78
C ILE A 95 -8.99 -5.28 -12.87
N ALA A 96 -8.03 -6.20 -12.90
CA ALA A 96 -8.32 -7.63 -12.92
C ALA A 96 -9.00 -8.11 -11.64
N LEU A 97 -8.61 -7.57 -10.48
CA LEU A 97 -9.15 -7.98 -9.18
C LEU A 97 -10.52 -7.37 -8.87
N THR A 98 -10.77 -6.13 -9.30
CA THR A 98 -11.94 -5.36 -8.86
C THR A 98 -12.84 -4.89 -9.99
N GLY A 99 -12.38 -4.96 -11.23
CA GLY A 99 -13.11 -4.45 -12.38
C GLY A 99 -12.89 -2.96 -12.65
N GLY A 100 -12.13 -2.27 -11.83
CA GLY A 100 -11.85 -0.83 -12.02
C GLY A 100 -10.57 -0.41 -11.34
N GLY A 101 -10.12 0.81 -11.63
CA GLY A 101 -8.91 1.36 -11.06
C GLY A 101 -9.01 2.87 -10.92
N GLY A 102 -7.95 3.48 -10.42
CA GLY A 102 -7.86 4.92 -10.20
C GLY A 102 -6.81 5.23 -9.14
N TRP A 103 -6.70 6.50 -8.78
CA TRP A 103 -5.79 6.96 -7.75
C TRP A 103 -6.58 7.67 -6.64
N PRO A 104 -6.19 7.51 -5.36
CA PRO A 104 -5.08 6.69 -4.90
C PRO A 104 -5.31 5.22 -5.22
N LEU A 105 -4.26 4.51 -5.59
CA LEU A 105 -4.31 3.06 -5.81
C LEU A 105 -3.60 2.37 -4.66
N ASN A 106 -4.32 1.54 -3.93
CA ASN A 106 -3.78 0.81 -2.79
C ASN A 106 -3.85 -0.68 -3.06
N ILE A 107 -2.72 -1.35 -2.94
CA ILE A 107 -2.57 -2.78 -3.24
C ILE A 107 -1.99 -3.46 -2.01
N VAL A 108 -2.57 -4.59 -1.63
CA VAL A 108 -1.94 -5.47 -0.64
C VAL A 108 -1.39 -6.68 -1.36
N CYS A 109 -0.14 -6.99 -1.07
CA CYS A 109 0.61 -8.06 -1.73
C CYS A 109 1.16 -9.05 -0.71
N LEU A 110 1.39 -10.27 -1.17
CA LEU A 110 2.17 -11.27 -0.46
C LEU A 110 3.63 -10.83 -0.37
N PRO A 111 4.46 -11.47 0.48
CA PRO A 111 5.88 -11.13 0.59
C PRO A 111 6.66 -11.18 -0.73
N ASN A 112 6.16 -11.89 -1.74
CA ASN A 112 6.77 -11.97 -3.06
C ASN A 112 6.27 -10.88 -4.02
N ALA A 113 5.52 -9.88 -3.52
CA ALA A 113 4.96 -8.76 -4.25
C ALA A 113 3.80 -9.12 -5.20
N LYS A 114 3.25 -10.32 -5.11
CA LYS A 114 2.06 -10.70 -5.88
C LYS A 114 0.81 -10.08 -5.25
N PRO A 115 -0.02 -9.34 -6.01
CA PRO A 115 -1.19 -8.67 -5.46
C PRO A 115 -2.30 -9.65 -5.11
N ILE A 116 -2.99 -9.40 -3.97
CA ILE A 116 -4.14 -10.19 -3.53
C ILE A 116 -5.36 -9.34 -3.25
N TRP A 117 -5.19 -8.02 -3.11
CA TRP A 117 -6.29 -7.10 -2.82
C TRP A 117 -5.94 -5.72 -3.35
N ALA A 118 -6.96 -5.01 -3.82
CA ALA A 118 -6.79 -3.66 -4.34
C ALA A 118 -8.01 -2.80 -4.04
N SER A 119 -7.78 -1.51 -3.86
CA SER A 119 -8.84 -0.52 -3.83
C SER A 119 -8.29 0.84 -4.24
N THR A 120 -9.21 1.75 -4.59
CA THR A 120 -8.91 3.16 -4.68
C THR A 120 -9.25 3.80 -3.33
N TYR A 121 -9.73 5.05 -3.30
CA TYR A 121 -10.13 5.68 -2.04
C TYR A 121 -11.20 4.86 -1.33
N LEU A 122 -11.05 4.71 -0.02
CA LEU A 122 -12.07 4.14 0.87
C LEU A 122 -12.28 5.11 2.04
N PRO A 123 -13.52 5.26 2.53
CA PRO A 123 -13.75 5.97 3.79
C PRO A 123 -12.99 5.30 4.94
N ARG A 124 -12.73 6.08 5.99
CA ARG A 124 -11.93 5.64 7.14
C ARG A 124 -12.37 4.29 7.72
N GLU A 125 -13.67 4.12 7.99
CA GLU A 125 -14.18 2.87 8.58
C GLU A 125 -13.99 1.68 7.63
N ASN A 126 -14.21 1.88 6.35
CA ASN A 126 -14.03 0.84 5.34
C ASN A 126 -12.55 0.42 5.25
N TRP A 127 -11.64 1.39 5.36
CA TRP A 127 -10.20 1.12 5.34
C TRP A 127 -9.78 0.28 6.55
N ILE A 128 -10.23 0.69 7.76
CA ILE A 128 -9.92 -0.05 8.97
C ILE A 128 -10.43 -1.49 8.88
N ASN A 129 -11.67 -1.66 8.42
CA ASN A 129 -12.27 -2.99 8.29
C ASN A 129 -11.49 -3.84 7.29
N ALA A 130 -11.08 -3.25 6.16
CA ALA A 130 -10.34 -3.96 5.12
C ALA A 130 -8.98 -4.44 5.62
N ILE A 131 -8.19 -3.56 6.25
CA ILE A 131 -6.86 -3.94 6.72
C ILE A 131 -6.92 -4.95 7.85
N ASN A 132 -7.90 -4.84 8.74
CA ASN A 132 -8.08 -5.82 9.80
C ASN A 132 -8.45 -7.18 9.25
N LYS A 133 -9.34 -7.22 8.26
CA LYS A 133 -9.75 -8.47 7.61
C LYS A 133 -8.58 -9.15 6.90
N LEU A 134 -7.78 -8.38 6.19
CA LEU A 134 -6.59 -8.89 5.51
C LEU A 134 -5.59 -9.45 6.50
N HIS A 135 -5.39 -8.75 7.62
CA HIS A 135 -4.49 -9.24 8.67
C HIS A 135 -4.98 -10.56 9.27
N GLN A 136 -6.30 -10.70 9.49
CA GLN A 136 -6.87 -11.95 9.97
C GLN A 136 -6.65 -13.10 8.98
N ILE A 137 -6.78 -12.83 7.69
CA ILE A 137 -6.50 -13.84 6.67
C ILE A 137 -5.02 -14.26 6.72
N ASN A 138 -4.12 -13.30 6.88
CA ASN A 138 -2.69 -13.59 6.98
C ASN A 138 -2.36 -14.49 8.17
N ILE A 139 -3.00 -14.25 9.31
CA ILE A 139 -2.76 -15.03 10.52
C ILE A 139 -3.40 -16.41 10.46
N LYS A 140 -4.66 -16.49 10.02
CA LYS A 140 -5.47 -17.71 10.12
C LYS A 140 -5.41 -18.59 8.88
N SER A 141 -5.25 -18.00 7.71
CA SER A 141 -5.41 -18.73 6.44
C SER A 141 -4.47 -18.19 5.36
N PRO A 142 -3.14 -18.12 5.60
CA PRO A 142 -2.22 -17.58 4.60
C PRO A 142 -2.20 -18.40 3.31
N ASP A 143 -2.49 -19.70 3.36
CA ASP A 143 -2.53 -20.57 2.19
C ASP A 143 -3.62 -20.16 1.21
N ILE A 144 -4.76 -19.68 1.71
CA ILE A 144 -5.86 -19.21 0.85
C ILE A 144 -5.41 -17.98 0.05
N ALA A 145 -4.68 -17.07 0.68
CA ALA A 145 -4.15 -15.89 0.01
C ALA A 145 -3.13 -16.27 -1.07
N GLU A 146 -2.26 -17.23 -0.78
CA GLU A 146 -1.28 -17.73 -1.75
C GLU A 146 -1.94 -18.36 -2.96
N ASP A 147 -2.95 -19.19 -2.75
CA ASP A 147 -3.73 -19.80 -3.84
C ASP A 147 -4.42 -18.73 -4.69
N TYR A 148 -4.98 -17.72 -4.04
CA TYR A 148 -5.66 -16.61 -4.72
C TYR A 148 -4.70 -15.81 -5.60
N ALA A 149 -3.50 -15.57 -5.13
CA ALA A 149 -2.49 -14.78 -5.85
C ALA A 149 -2.01 -15.47 -7.13
N GLU A 150 -2.07 -16.80 -7.19
CA GLU A 150 -1.65 -17.57 -8.36
C GLU A 150 -2.71 -17.61 -9.46
N LYS A 151 -3.92 -17.21 -9.17
CA LYS A 151 -5.01 -17.15 -10.15
C LYS A 151 -5.03 -15.81 -10.87
#